data_a27144104dc391bfa885c80d89905a13
#
_entry.id   a27144104dc391bfa885c80d89905a13
#
_cell.length_a   1.000
_cell.length_b   1.000
_cell.length_c   1.000
_cell.angle_alpha   90.00
_cell.angle_beta   90.00
_cell.angle_gamma   90.00
#
_symmetry.space_group_name_H-M   'P 1'
#
loop_
_entity.id
_entity.type
_entity.pdbx_description
1 polymer ?
#
loop_
_entity_poly.entity_id
_entity_poly.type
_entity_poly.pdbx_seq_one_letter_code
_entity_poly.pdbx_strand_id
1 'polypeptide(L)'
;SSNEMYAKAIFDTWKFDASTINAFGGEDSIKPFTKYQEKGIFIWCKSSNPSSQDFQDLNVVSGIQKPQPLYKTLAHKSIEWNLNSNLGLVVGGTYHNHLKEIREICPNMKILVPGIGKQGGDLRQTVSTSPENLIISSSRSIIYSENDKSNDNIKKAAKKMNSEINSFR
;
A
#
# COMPACT_ATOMS: atom_id res chain seq x y z
N SER A 1 -21.26 3.15 -13.23
CA SER A 1 -21.24 3.11 -11.77
C SER A 1 -20.41 4.29 -11.23
N SER A 2 -20.55 4.64 -9.94
CA SER A 2 -19.76 5.70 -9.32
C SER A 2 -18.26 5.43 -9.47
N ASN A 3 -17.83 4.18 -9.32
CA ASN A 3 -16.43 3.78 -9.45
C ASN A 3 -15.88 3.95 -10.88
N GLU A 4 -16.69 3.80 -11.91
CA GLU A 4 -16.29 4.13 -13.29
C GLU A 4 -16.01 5.62 -13.46
N MET A 5 -16.84 6.47 -12.85
CA MET A 5 -16.65 7.92 -12.90
C MET A 5 -15.42 8.36 -12.08
N TYR A 6 -15.17 7.73 -10.94
CA TYR A 6 -13.94 7.97 -10.17
C TYR A 6 -12.69 7.55 -10.94
N ALA A 7 -12.68 6.35 -11.54
CA ALA A 7 -11.55 5.89 -12.35
C ALA A 7 -11.28 6.84 -13.52
N LYS A 8 -12.35 7.27 -14.23
CA LYS A 8 -12.25 8.26 -15.31
C LYS A 8 -11.70 9.61 -14.83
N ALA A 9 -12.20 10.13 -13.72
CA ALA A 9 -11.70 11.39 -13.15
C ALA A 9 -10.21 11.29 -12.82
N ILE A 10 -9.78 10.22 -12.15
CA ILE A 10 -8.40 10.02 -11.72
C ILE A 10 -7.47 9.82 -12.91
N PHE A 11 -7.82 8.95 -13.85
CA PHE A 11 -6.90 8.52 -14.91
C PHE A 11 -7.05 9.28 -16.22
N ASP A 12 -8.28 9.68 -16.60
CA ASP A 12 -8.51 10.39 -17.84
C ASP A 12 -8.45 11.92 -17.67
N THR A 13 -8.97 12.45 -16.56
CA THR A 13 -9.03 13.90 -16.35
C THR A 13 -7.76 14.40 -15.65
N TRP A 14 -7.42 13.84 -14.48
CA TRP A 14 -6.25 14.27 -13.71
C TRP A 14 -4.95 13.62 -14.17
N LYS A 15 -5.02 12.57 -14.99
CA LYS A 15 -3.84 11.89 -15.57
C LYS A 15 -2.87 11.31 -14.54
N PHE A 16 -3.35 10.92 -13.36
CA PHE A 16 -2.49 10.25 -12.38
C PHE A 16 -2.04 8.87 -12.87
N ASP A 17 -0.87 8.44 -12.39
CA ASP A 17 -0.27 7.14 -12.76
C ASP A 17 -0.75 6.00 -11.86
N ALA A 18 -1.20 6.32 -10.65
CA ALA A 18 -1.71 5.34 -9.71
C ALA A 18 -2.76 5.93 -8.77
N SER A 19 -3.54 5.05 -8.13
CA SER A 19 -4.49 5.44 -7.08
C SER A 19 -4.58 4.38 -6.00
N THR A 20 -4.89 4.80 -4.77
CA THR A 20 -5.31 3.90 -3.70
C THR A 20 -6.83 3.79 -3.70
N ILE A 21 -7.33 2.58 -3.52
CA ILE A 21 -8.77 2.30 -3.50
C ILE A 21 -9.15 1.40 -2.32
N ASN A 22 -10.42 1.43 -1.93
CA ASN A 22 -10.99 0.56 -0.92
C ASN A 22 -11.76 -0.59 -1.59
N ALA A 23 -11.45 -1.82 -1.18
CA ALA A 23 -12.06 -3.03 -1.74
C ALA A 23 -13.29 -3.52 -0.97
N PHE A 24 -13.82 -2.75 -0.02
CA PHE A 24 -14.95 -3.18 0.80
C PHE A 24 -16.22 -3.52 -0.02
N GLY A 25 -16.39 -2.92 -1.19
CA GLY A 25 -17.45 -3.23 -2.14
C GLY A 25 -17.22 -4.48 -3.01
N GLY A 26 -16.13 -5.23 -2.77
CA GLY A 26 -15.79 -6.43 -3.54
C GLY A 26 -15.18 -6.12 -4.91
N GLU A 27 -15.05 -7.16 -5.75
CA GLU A 27 -14.39 -7.10 -7.06
C GLU A 27 -15.01 -6.06 -8.00
N ASP A 28 -16.33 -5.95 -8.00
CA ASP A 28 -17.03 -5.01 -8.88
C ASP A 28 -16.68 -3.54 -8.59
N SER A 29 -16.26 -3.23 -7.36
CA SER A 29 -15.79 -1.89 -7.00
C SER A 29 -14.39 -1.59 -7.54
N ILE A 30 -13.60 -2.62 -7.84
CA ILE A 30 -12.20 -2.55 -8.28
C ILE A 30 -12.07 -2.61 -9.80
N LYS A 31 -12.89 -3.43 -10.47
CA LYS A 31 -12.88 -3.64 -11.92
C LYS A 31 -12.80 -2.36 -12.77
N PRO A 32 -13.53 -1.27 -12.46
CA PRO A 32 -13.41 -0.04 -13.23
C PRO A 32 -12.00 0.55 -13.27
N PHE A 33 -11.23 0.38 -12.19
CA PHE A 33 -9.87 0.89 -12.09
C PHE A 33 -8.87 -0.05 -12.78
N THR A 34 -8.99 -1.36 -12.62
CA THR A 34 -8.06 -2.34 -13.20
C THR A 34 -8.11 -2.41 -14.71
N LYS A 35 -9.19 -1.92 -15.36
CA LYS A 35 -9.28 -1.76 -16.82
C LYS A 35 -8.19 -0.83 -17.39
N TYR A 36 -7.67 0.09 -16.60
CA TYR A 36 -6.56 0.96 -16.97
C TYR A 36 -5.23 0.22 -16.75
N GLN A 37 -4.86 -0.66 -17.66
CA GLN A 37 -3.73 -1.60 -17.51
C GLN A 37 -2.38 -0.91 -17.26
N GLU A 38 -2.20 0.31 -17.82
CA GLU A 38 -0.99 1.13 -17.63
C GLU A 38 -0.96 1.89 -16.29
N LYS A 39 -2.00 1.75 -15.46
CA LYS A 39 -2.13 2.46 -14.18
C LYS A 39 -2.01 1.53 -13.00
N GLY A 40 -1.33 2.01 -11.94
CA GLY A 40 -1.19 1.26 -10.68
C GLY A 40 -2.40 1.41 -9.77
N ILE A 41 -2.92 0.31 -9.26
CA ILE A 41 -4.06 0.31 -8.34
C ILE A 41 -3.62 -0.32 -7.02
N PHE A 42 -3.65 0.46 -5.93
CA PHE A 42 -3.25 -0.02 -4.61
C PHE A 42 -4.47 -0.22 -3.72
N ILE A 43 -4.77 -1.48 -3.39
CA ILE A 43 -5.87 -1.84 -2.50
C ILE A 43 -5.46 -1.61 -1.06
N TRP A 44 -6.27 -0.89 -0.30
CA TRP A 44 -6.06 -0.65 1.12
C TRP A 44 -6.27 -1.94 1.91
N CYS A 45 -5.18 -2.65 2.20
CA CYS A 45 -5.21 -3.99 2.79
C CYS A 45 -5.06 -3.97 4.31
N LYS A 46 -3.98 -3.38 4.83
CA LYS A 46 -3.74 -3.24 6.27
C LYS A 46 -3.26 -1.84 6.59
N SER A 47 -4.03 -1.12 7.38
CA SER A 47 -3.76 0.26 7.74
C SER A 47 -2.86 0.35 8.98
N SER A 48 -2.12 1.46 9.10
CA SER A 48 -1.34 1.80 10.31
C SER A 48 -2.19 2.41 11.43
N ASN A 49 -3.48 2.62 11.21
CA ASN A 49 -4.37 3.20 12.20
C ASN A 49 -4.51 2.26 13.41
N PRO A 50 -4.46 2.75 14.66
CA PRO A 50 -4.66 1.91 15.84
C PRO A 50 -5.98 1.11 15.81
N SER A 51 -7.08 1.74 15.37
CA SER A 51 -8.39 1.08 15.24
C SER A 51 -8.53 0.15 14.02
N SER A 52 -7.46 -0.08 13.27
CA SER A 52 -7.52 -1.01 12.13
C SER A 52 -7.92 -2.44 12.53
N GLN A 53 -7.62 -2.81 13.77
CA GLN A 53 -7.98 -4.10 14.35
C GLN A 53 -9.50 -4.32 14.48
N ASP A 54 -10.31 -3.24 14.52
CA ASP A 54 -11.76 -3.35 14.66
C ASP A 54 -12.41 -4.12 13.50
N PHE A 55 -11.76 -4.10 12.32
CA PHE A 55 -12.21 -4.81 11.11
C PHE A 55 -11.13 -5.68 10.51
N GLN A 56 -9.93 -5.16 10.31
CA GLN A 56 -8.93 -5.81 9.47
C GLN A 56 -8.33 -7.06 10.12
N ASP A 57 -8.33 -7.15 11.45
CA ASP A 57 -7.85 -8.30 12.22
C ASP A 57 -8.96 -9.29 12.61
N LEU A 58 -10.22 -9.00 12.28
CA LEU A 58 -11.31 -9.93 12.50
C LEU A 58 -11.11 -11.20 11.70
N ASN A 59 -11.24 -12.35 12.37
CA ASN A 59 -11.20 -13.64 11.70
C ASN A 59 -12.46 -13.87 10.88
N VAL A 60 -12.27 -14.17 9.61
CA VAL A 60 -13.35 -14.48 8.68
C VAL A 60 -13.16 -15.88 8.09
N VAL A 61 -14.26 -16.51 7.75
CA VAL A 61 -14.27 -17.80 7.04
C VAL A 61 -14.64 -17.52 5.58
N SER A 62 -13.79 -17.94 4.65
CA SER A 62 -14.03 -17.84 3.22
C SER A 62 -13.93 -19.23 2.58
N GLY A 63 -15.08 -19.75 2.16
CA GLY A 63 -15.16 -21.09 1.58
C GLY A 63 -14.73 -22.19 2.56
N ILE A 64 -13.84 -23.08 2.14
CA ILE A 64 -13.31 -24.21 2.92
C ILE A 64 -12.04 -23.85 3.72
N GLN A 65 -11.61 -22.62 3.67
CA GLN A 65 -10.38 -22.18 4.35
C GLN A 65 -10.60 -22.09 5.87
N LYS A 66 -9.51 -22.28 6.63
CA LYS A 66 -9.53 -22.01 8.07
C LYS A 66 -9.79 -20.51 8.32
N PRO A 67 -10.43 -20.16 9.47
CA PRO A 67 -10.57 -18.77 9.86
C PRO A 67 -9.23 -18.03 9.82
N GLN A 68 -9.21 -16.88 9.17
CA GLN A 68 -8.02 -16.03 9.07
C GLN A 68 -8.39 -14.55 9.12
N PRO A 69 -7.48 -13.64 9.51
CA PRO A 69 -7.74 -12.22 9.53
C PRO A 69 -8.23 -11.69 8.18
N LEU A 70 -9.15 -10.73 8.21
CA LEU A 70 -9.74 -10.14 7.00
C LEU A 70 -8.68 -9.58 6.04
N TYR A 71 -7.59 -8.96 6.57
CA TYR A 71 -6.51 -8.46 5.69
C TYR A 71 -5.81 -9.56 4.90
N LYS A 72 -5.68 -10.80 5.44
CA LYS A 72 -5.14 -11.95 4.71
C LYS A 72 -6.10 -12.43 3.62
N THR A 73 -7.38 -12.49 3.95
CA THR A 73 -8.42 -12.82 2.96
C THR A 73 -8.41 -11.80 1.82
N LEU A 74 -8.26 -10.52 2.13
CA LEU A 74 -8.17 -9.47 1.11
C LEU A 74 -6.90 -9.60 0.27
N ALA A 75 -5.75 -9.95 0.87
CA ALA A 75 -4.52 -10.21 0.13
C ALA A 75 -4.69 -11.36 -0.87
N HIS A 76 -5.28 -12.50 -0.46
CA HIS A 76 -5.61 -13.61 -1.36
C HIS A 76 -6.55 -13.19 -2.49
N LYS A 77 -7.64 -12.47 -2.17
CA LYS A 77 -8.56 -11.95 -3.19
C LYS A 77 -7.90 -11.00 -4.17
N SER A 78 -6.97 -10.19 -3.69
CA SER A 78 -6.22 -9.27 -4.56
C SER A 78 -5.36 -10.00 -5.59
N ILE A 79 -4.85 -11.20 -5.29
CA ILE A 79 -4.16 -12.05 -6.27
C ILE A 79 -5.15 -12.53 -7.34
N GLU A 80 -6.33 -13.02 -6.93
CA GLU A 80 -7.37 -13.50 -7.85
C GLU A 80 -7.83 -12.39 -8.81
N TRP A 81 -7.94 -11.15 -8.31
CA TRP A 81 -8.39 -9.99 -9.09
C TRP A 81 -7.30 -9.35 -9.96
N ASN A 82 -6.03 -9.72 -9.76
CA ASN A 82 -4.88 -9.09 -10.42
C ASN A 82 -4.62 -9.64 -11.84
N LEU A 83 -5.64 -9.74 -12.65
CA LEU A 83 -5.57 -10.31 -14.01
C LEU A 83 -4.67 -9.50 -14.95
N ASN A 84 -4.57 -8.19 -14.73
CA ASN A 84 -3.77 -7.27 -15.54
C ASN A 84 -2.39 -6.95 -14.95
N SER A 85 -2.01 -7.60 -13.84
CA SER A 85 -0.73 -7.35 -13.14
C SER A 85 -0.50 -5.90 -12.70
N ASN A 86 -1.58 -5.13 -12.52
CA ASN A 86 -1.56 -3.73 -12.14
C ASN A 86 -2.09 -3.43 -10.74
N LEU A 87 -2.44 -4.48 -9.97
CA LEU A 87 -2.80 -4.36 -8.55
C LEU A 87 -1.57 -4.42 -7.65
N GLY A 88 -1.61 -3.61 -6.62
CA GLY A 88 -0.73 -3.65 -5.46
C GLY A 88 -1.53 -3.54 -4.16
N LEU A 89 -0.85 -3.59 -3.03
CA LEU A 89 -1.47 -3.49 -1.70
C LEU A 89 -0.92 -2.31 -0.93
N VAL A 90 -1.75 -1.68 -0.08
CA VAL A 90 -1.30 -0.74 0.94
C VAL A 90 -1.19 -1.47 2.26
N VAL A 91 0.00 -1.44 2.88
CA VAL A 91 0.28 -2.05 4.17
C VAL A 91 1.02 -1.05 5.06
N GLY A 92 0.45 -0.71 6.21
CA GLY A 92 1.05 0.26 7.12
C GLY A 92 2.38 -0.18 7.69
N GLY A 93 3.37 0.71 7.72
CA GLY A 93 4.74 0.43 8.15
C GLY A 93 4.94 0.21 9.65
N THR A 94 3.91 0.37 10.48
CA THR A 94 3.99 0.15 11.93
C THR A 94 3.84 -1.32 12.34
N TYR A 95 3.39 -2.18 11.44
CA TYR A 95 3.07 -3.58 11.71
C TYR A 95 3.91 -4.52 10.84
N HIS A 96 5.19 -4.70 11.21
CA HIS A 96 6.15 -5.50 10.42
C HIS A 96 5.71 -6.96 10.22
N ASN A 97 5.09 -7.58 11.22
CA ASN A 97 4.58 -8.95 11.10
C ASN A 97 3.52 -9.06 10.02
N HIS A 98 2.59 -8.08 9.93
CA HIS A 98 1.57 -8.07 8.88
C HIS A 98 2.19 -7.88 7.49
N LEU A 99 3.21 -7.03 7.37
CA LEU A 99 3.94 -6.86 6.10
C LEU A 99 4.59 -8.18 5.67
N LYS A 100 5.24 -8.89 6.59
CA LYS A 100 5.85 -10.21 6.32
C LYS A 100 4.81 -11.21 5.84
N GLU A 101 3.73 -11.37 6.58
CA GLU A 101 2.64 -12.30 6.24
C GLU A 101 2.00 -11.98 4.89
N ILE A 102 1.77 -10.69 4.59
CA ILE A 102 1.22 -10.25 3.30
C ILE A 102 2.23 -10.51 2.18
N ARG A 103 3.53 -10.29 2.41
CA ARG A 103 4.58 -10.59 1.42
C ARG A 103 4.67 -12.10 1.13
N GLU A 104 4.50 -12.95 2.13
CA GLU A 104 4.44 -14.41 1.96
C GLU A 104 3.23 -14.83 1.09
N ILE A 105 2.07 -14.18 1.28
CA ILE A 105 0.88 -14.42 0.46
C ILE A 105 1.06 -13.85 -0.96
N CYS A 106 1.61 -12.66 -1.09
CA CYS A 106 1.71 -11.89 -2.33
C CYS A 106 3.18 -11.61 -2.69
N PRO A 107 3.99 -12.61 -3.06
CA PRO A 107 5.44 -12.47 -3.20
C PRO A 107 5.85 -11.45 -4.27
N ASN A 108 5.09 -11.31 -5.33
CA ASN A 108 5.43 -10.47 -6.48
C ASN A 108 4.62 -9.17 -6.59
N MET A 109 3.60 -8.97 -5.76
CA MET A 109 2.79 -7.75 -5.81
C MET A 109 3.56 -6.54 -5.26
N LYS A 110 3.34 -5.38 -5.86
CA LYS A 110 3.85 -4.12 -5.30
C LYS A 110 3.14 -3.80 -3.99
N ILE A 111 3.90 -3.41 -2.97
CA ILE A 111 3.34 -2.98 -1.68
C ILE A 111 3.72 -1.54 -1.43
N LEU A 112 2.71 -0.70 -1.27
CA LEU A 112 2.85 0.69 -0.84
C LEU A 112 2.80 0.72 0.70
N VAL A 113 3.87 1.20 1.32
CA VAL A 113 4.01 1.26 2.77
C VAL A 113 4.04 2.72 3.24
N PRO A 114 2.91 3.23 3.71
CA PRO A 114 2.84 4.52 4.41
C PRO A 114 3.21 4.38 5.88
N GLY A 115 3.53 5.53 6.52
CA GLY A 115 3.74 5.59 7.97
C GLY A 115 5.16 5.32 8.43
N ILE A 116 6.13 5.33 7.54
CA ILE A 116 7.56 5.25 7.89
C ILE A 116 8.07 6.59 8.45
N GLY A 117 8.88 6.51 9.49
CA GLY A 117 9.48 7.68 10.17
C GLY A 117 8.62 8.19 11.33
N LYS A 118 8.07 9.41 11.25
CA LYS A 118 7.36 10.06 12.38
C LYS A 118 6.15 9.28 12.95
N GLN A 119 5.65 8.26 12.25
CA GLN A 119 4.58 7.38 12.75
C GLN A 119 5.10 6.11 13.44
N GLY A 120 6.43 5.97 13.60
CA GLY A 120 7.04 4.86 14.31
C GLY A 120 7.35 3.62 13.48
N GLY A 121 7.10 3.65 12.17
CA GLY A 121 7.54 2.57 11.28
C GLY A 121 9.06 2.54 11.14
N ASP A 122 9.67 1.37 11.38
CA ASP A 122 11.09 1.14 11.22
C ASP A 122 11.42 0.89 9.73
N LEU A 123 12.15 1.83 9.14
CA LEU A 123 12.55 1.77 7.73
C LEU A 123 13.40 0.54 7.43
N ARG A 124 14.41 0.27 8.27
CA ARG A 124 15.32 -0.85 8.07
C ARG A 124 14.57 -2.18 8.08
N GLN A 125 13.76 -2.39 9.12
CA GLN A 125 12.98 -3.62 9.25
C GLN A 125 11.97 -3.78 8.10
N THR A 126 11.32 -2.68 7.70
CA THR A 126 10.38 -2.68 6.57
C THR A 126 11.06 -3.12 5.27
N VAL A 127 12.21 -2.51 4.93
CA VAL A 127 12.94 -2.81 3.69
C VAL A 127 13.50 -4.23 3.74
N SER A 128 14.09 -4.66 4.88
CA SER A 128 14.63 -6.01 5.02
C SER A 128 13.55 -7.10 4.92
N THR A 129 12.33 -6.80 5.36
CA THR A 129 11.19 -7.74 5.25
C THR A 129 10.70 -7.88 3.80
N SER A 130 10.80 -6.84 3.02
CA SER A 130 10.31 -6.79 1.63
C SER A 130 11.25 -5.94 0.77
N PRO A 131 12.44 -6.45 0.42
CA PRO A 131 13.46 -5.65 -0.28
C PRO A 131 13.05 -5.27 -1.70
N GLU A 132 12.21 -6.09 -2.34
CA GLU A 132 11.72 -5.87 -3.69
C GLU A 132 10.24 -5.50 -3.72
N ASN A 133 9.82 -4.87 -4.81
CA ASN A 133 8.43 -4.49 -5.04
C ASN A 133 7.81 -3.65 -3.91
N LEU A 134 8.63 -2.78 -3.29
CA LEU A 134 8.26 -1.92 -2.18
C LEU A 134 8.27 -0.46 -2.59
N ILE A 135 7.22 0.26 -2.25
CA ILE A 135 7.10 1.72 -2.40
C ILE A 135 6.92 2.32 -1.02
N ILE A 136 7.89 3.11 -0.57
CA ILE A 136 7.83 3.80 0.72
C ILE A 136 7.17 5.17 0.55
N SER A 137 6.13 5.44 1.33
CA SER A 137 5.48 6.76 1.39
C SER A 137 5.79 7.44 2.72
N SER A 138 6.49 8.56 2.65
CA SER A 138 6.85 9.37 3.82
C SER A 138 6.68 10.86 3.51
N SER A 139 5.65 11.47 4.08
CA SER A 139 5.34 12.89 3.84
C SER A 139 6.02 13.80 4.86
N ARG A 140 5.70 13.61 6.14
CA ARG A 140 6.18 14.51 7.22
C ARG A 140 7.69 14.50 7.39
N SER A 141 8.34 13.35 7.26
CA SER A 141 9.81 13.24 7.40
C SER A 141 10.56 13.86 6.23
N ILE A 142 9.89 14.10 5.11
CA ILE A 142 10.48 14.77 3.93
C ILE A 142 10.12 16.26 3.95
N ILE A 143 8.81 16.60 4.00
CA ILE A 143 8.32 17.97 3.85
C ILE A 143 8.63 18.84 5.10
N TYR A 144 8.62 18.21 6.27
CA TYR A 144 8.82 18.87 7.58
C TYR A 144 10.04 18.27 8.30
N SER A 145 11.10 17.96 7.56
CA SER A 145 12.33 17.37 8.11
C SER A 145 13.08 18.33 9.04
N GLU A 146 13.01 19.63 8.74
CA GLU A 146 13.63 20.72 9.50
C GLU A 146 12.64 21.88 9.67
N ASN A 147 13.02 22.87 10.50
CA ASN A 147 12.20 24.07 10.71
C ASN A 147 12.09 24.93 9.45
N ASP A 148 13.12 24.91 8.59
CA ASP A 148 13.12 25.57 7.28
C ASP A 148 12.57 24.63 6.22
N LYS A 149 11.44 25.01 5.60
CA LYS A 149 10.75 24.27 4.53
C LYS A 149 11.27 24.64 3.14
N SER A 150 12.53 25.00 3.01
CA SER A 150 13.12 25.31 1.72
C SER A 150 13.13 24.07 0.80
N ASN A 151 13.06 24.32 -0.51
CA ASN A 151 13.14 23.25 -1.50
C ASN A 151 14.43 22.40 -1.37
N ASP A 152 15.52 23.03 -0.94
CA ASP A 152 16.80 22.34 -0.75
C ASP A 152 16.76 21.37 0.42
N ASN A 153 16.11 21.73 1.53
CA ASN A 153 15.96 20.83 2.69
C ASN A 153 15.03 19.66 2.38
N ILE A 154 13.93 19.92 1.67
CA ILE A 154 13.02 18.86 1.19
C ILE A 154 13.78 17.89 0.27
N LYS A 155 14.57 18.41 -0.67
CA LYS A 155 15.40 17.61 -1.58
C LYS A 155 16.45 16.79 -0.85
N LYS A 156 17.13 17.36 0.14
CA LYS A 156 18.11 16.65 0.98
C LYS A 156 17.45 15.52 1.77
N ALA A 157 16.30 15.79 2.40
CA ALA A 157 15.55 14.78 3.15
C ALA A 157 15.09 13.62 2.27
N ALA A 158 14.57 13.90 1.08
CA ALA A 158 14.18 12.88 0.12
C ALA A 158 15.36 12.03 -0.35
N LYS A 159 16.51 12.67 -0.69
CA LYS A 159 17.73 11.95 -1.07
C LYS A 159 18.28 11.09 0.06
N LYS A 160 18.29 11.60 1.31
CA LYS A 160 18.72 10.85 2.48
C LYS A 160 17.88 9.59 2.66
N MET A 161 16.57 9.73 2.65
CA MET A 161 15.67 8.59 2.79
C MET A 161 15.85 7.56 1.66
N ASN A 162 16.01 8.01 0.42
CA ASN A 162 16.27 7.11 -0.70
C ASN A 162 17.59 6.34 -0.54
N SER A 163 18.64 7.01 -0.06
CA SER A 163 19.93 6.35 0.23
C SER A 163 19.82 5.32 1.36
N GLU A 164 19.07 5.63 2.41
CA GLU A 164 18.80 4.71 3.52
C GLU A 164 18.03 3.47 3.03
N ILE A 165 16.96 3.65 2.24
CA ILE A 165 16.21 2.54 1.63
C ILE A 165 17.15 1.63 0.85
N ASN A 166 18.00 2.19 0.00
CA ASN A 166 18.92 1.42 -0.83
C ASN A 166 20.03 0.72 -0.04
N SER A 167 20.40 1.23 1.13
CA SER A 167 21.39 0.59 2.00
C SER A 167 20.86 -0.63 2.77
N PHE A 168 19.52 -0.79 2.84
CA PHE A 168 18.87 -1.90 3.55
C PHE A 168 18.30 -3.00 2.60
N ARG A 169 18.48 -2.82 1.30
CA ARG A 169 18.14 -3.82 0.25
C ARG A 169 19.25 -4.90 0.04
#